data_9694e67e2d877dfcda7ba0c6bc13d4de
#
_entry.id   9694e67e2d877dfcda7ba0c6bc13d4de
#
_cell.length_a   1.000
_cell.length_b   1.000
_cell.length_c   1.000
_cell.angle_alpha   90.00
_cell.angle_beta   90.00
_cell.angle_gamma   90.00
#
_symmetry.space_group_name_H-M   'P 1'
#
loop_
_entity.id
_entity.type
_entity.pdbx_description
1 polymer ?
#
loop_
_entity_poly.entity_id
_entity_poly.type
_entity_poly.pdbx_seq_one_letter_code
_entity_poly.pdbx_strand_id
1 'polypeptide(L)'
;MHDRLRAAALAAFLGCASLANAQQHVTTGPELDYQPAVIQSTDDDARIVVFERLDPNTLDGDLWLTRSTDDGVSWTDPVAIIATAANERHPALVQTGPAQYELFYLKGTSTPNYRIYRATSSDGISFAEQNQVDFGWPTGGDVNPHVIRHDDGTLTMTYQRYNATSFVFDCFVAESTDGGLTWDHLQTVIATGAQLPRIAYRESDGLYLASYQVGSSNLHIYTQTTTNVRDWSAPRVNFAVVGDNHDSLPVAMPDGAFVTFFSRATGGTYDIAFRRSADGANWLPAIAVTNTIGADDVQPHPLLVGSSDYVELYWGQDDPAGSFTYDIVRQPIVPVNDIIFFDSFDG
;
A
#
# COMPACT_ATOMS: atom_id res chain seq x y z
N MET A 1 -48.30 -17.95 3.26
CA MET A 1 -47.93 -16.71 2.52
C MET A 1 -46.76 -16.00 3.15
N HIS A 2 -46.57 -16.06 4.47
CA HIS A 2 -45.45 -15.42 5.20
C HIS A 2 -44.10 -16.11 4.99
N ASP A 3 -44.06 -17.43 4.81
CA ASP A 3 -42.79 -18.16 4.66
C ASP A 3 -42.11 -17.97 3.28
N ARG A 4 -42.89 -17.70 2.24
CA ARG A 4 -42.32 -17.43 0.90
C ARG A 4 -41.68 -16.04 0.80
N LEU A 5 -42.18 -15.07 1.57
CA LEU A 5 -41.59 -13.73 1.64
C LEU A 5 -40.26 -13.71 2.41
N ARG A 6 -40.13 -14.55 3.46
CA ARG A 6 -38.86 -14.69 4.20
C ARG A 6 -37.79 -15.36 3.41
N ALA A 7 -38.13 -16.39 2.60
CA ALA A 7 -37.18 -17.08 1.75
C ALA A 7 -36.67 -16.17 0.59
N ALA A 8 -37.54 -15.32 0.02
CA ALA A 8 -37.14 -14.38 -1.03
C ALA A 8 -36.27 -13.24 -0.49
N ALA A 9 -36.53 -12.75 0.73
CA ALA A 9 -35.70 -11.73 1.38
C ALA A 9 -34.31 -12.29 1.77
N LEU A 10 -34.23 -13.54 2.24
CA LEU A 10 -32.96 -14.18 2.58
C LEU A 10 -32.11 -14.49 1.33
N ALA A 11 -32.74 -14.90 0.24
CA ALA A 11 -32.03 -15.13 -1.03
C ALA A 11 -31.54 -13.83 -1.68
N ALA A 12 -32.29 -12.74 -1.55
CA ALA A 12 -31.83 -11.41 -2.01
C ALA A 12 -30.68 -10.86 -1.17
N PHE A 13 -30.67 -11.11 0.15
CA PHE A 13 -29.58 -10.70 1.04
C PHE A 13 -28.30 -11.51 0.80
N LEU A 14 -28.39 -12.82 0.58
CA LEU A 14 -27.26 -13.68 0.24
C LEU A 14 -26.70 -13.36 -1.17
N GLY A 15 -27.55 -12.99 -2.11
CA GLY A 15 -27.12 -12.58 -3.46
C GLY A 15 -26.41 -11.21 -3.47
N CYS A 16 -26.84 -10.24 -2.64
CA CYS A 16 -26.17 -8.97 -2.49
C CYS A 16 -24.82 -9.10 -1.74
N ALA A 17 -24.73 -9.96 -0.73
CA ALA A 17 -23.49 -10.16 0.02
C ALA A 17 -22.39 -10.83 -0.86
N SER A 18 -22.75 -11.71 -1.77
CA SER A 18 -21.79 -12.35 -2.68
C SER A 18 -21.28 -11.40 -3.78
N LEU A 19 -22.08 -10.43 -4.22
CA LEU A 19 -21.67 -9.43 -5.21
C LEU A 19 -20.83 -8.31 -4.55
N ALA A 20 -21.10 -7.95 -3.29
CA ALA A 20 -20.36 -6.93 -2.58
C ALA A 20 -18.92 -7.35 -2.21
N ASN A 21 -18.60 -8.63 -2.28
CA ASN A 21 -17.30 -9.20 -1.91
C ASN A 21 -16.51 -9.73 -3.11
N ALA A 22 -16.99 -9.53 -4.32
CA ALA A 22 -16.30 -9.92 -5.54
C ALA A 22 -15.18 -8.90 -5.86
N GLN A 23 -14.05 -9.43 -6.32
CA GLN A 23 -13.00 -8.64 -6.92
C GLN A 23 -13.55 -7.79 -8.08
N GLN A 24 -13.09 -6.55 -8.18
CA GLN A 24 -13.53 -5.56 -9.17
C GLN A 24 -12.31 -4.92 -9.82
N HIS A 25 -12.37 -4.71 -11.12
CA HIS A 25 -11.36 -3.94 -11.83
C HIS A 25 -11.51 -2.44 -11.54
N VAL A 26 -10.40 -1.79 -11.24
CA VAL A 26 -10.26 -0.34 -11.11
C VAL A 26 -9.71 0.23 -12.41
N THR A 27 -8.76 -0.47 -13.02
CA THR A 27 -8.28 -0.21 -14.38
C THR A 27 -8.52 -1.44 -15.26
N THR A 28 -8.50 -1.26 -16.57
CA THR A 28 -8.62 -2.33 -17.56
C THR A 28 -7.86 -1.94 -18.81
N GLY A 29 -7.11 -2.85 -19.40
CA GLY A 29 -6.40 -2.54 -20.66
C GLY A 29 -5.17 -3.40 -20.88
N PRO A 30 -4.40 -3.10 -21.93
CA PRO A 30 -3.14 -3.79 -22.20
C PRO A 30 -1.95 -3.16 -21.49
N GLU A 31 -2.18 -2.22 -20.59
CA GLU A 31 -1.16 -1.44 -19.90
C GLU A 31 -0.54 -2.24 -18.73
N LEU A 32 0.54 -1.69 -18.18
CA LEU A 32 1.20 -2.24 -16.99
C LEU A 32 0.93 -1.30 -15.80
N ASP A 33 -0.21 -1.46 -15.14
CA ASP A 33 -0.64 -0.65 -14.00
C ASP A 33 -0.21 -1.28 -12.68
N TYR A 34 0.67 -0.59 -11.94
CA TYR A 34 1.30 -1.10 -10.73
C TYR A 34 1.16 -0.16 -9.53
N GLN A 35 1.45 -0.69 -8.35
CA GLN A 35 1.67 0.04 -7.10
C GLN A 35 0.60 1.10 -6.80
N PRO A 36 -0.63 0.69 -6.53
CA PRO A 36 -1.68 1.62 -6.18
C PRO A 36 -1.36 2.33 -4.86
N ALA A 37 -1.56 3.64 -4.82
CA ALA A 37 -1.65 4.46 -3.62
C ALA A 37 -3.07 4.99 -3.51
N VAL A 38 -3.78 4.64 -2.45
CA VAL A 38 -5.22 4.85 -2.35
C VAL A 38 -5.58 5.63 -1.10
N ILE A 39 -6.44 6.63 -1.24
CA ILE A 39 -7.07 7.32 -0.13
C ILE A 39 -8.58 7.45 -0.35
N GLN A 40 -9.33 7.63 0.74
CA GLN A 40 -10.65 8.21 0.71
C GLN A 40 -10.53 9.70 0.98
N SER A 41 -11.03 10.51 0.05
CA SER A 41 -11.08 11.97 0.20
C SER A 41 -12.06 12.35 1.32
N THR A 42 -11.62 13.20 2.23
CA THR A 42 -12.50 13.76 3.27
C THR A 42 -13.37 14.91 2.77
N ASP A 43 -13.13 15.38 1.53
CA ASP A 43 -13.87 16.50 0.96
C ASP A 43 -15.21 16.04 0.35
N ASP A 44 -15.25 14.82 -0.20
CA ASP A 44 -16.40 14.32 -0.95
C ASP A 44 -16.53 12.78 -0.94
N ASP A 45 -15.87 12.11 -0.01
CA ASP A 45 -15.85 10.66 0.18
C ASP A 45 -15.33 9.82 -1.01
N ALA A 46 -14.79 10.48 -2.05
CA ALA A 46 -14.30 9.78 -3.22
C ALA A 46 -13.09 8.89 -2.91
N ARG A 47 -13.01 7.74 -3.58
CA ARG A 47 -11.78 6.94 -3.65
C ARG A 47 -10.90 7.54 -4.72
N ILE A 48 -9.67 7.88 -4.35
CA ILE A 48 -8.65 8.38 -5.28
C ILE A 48 -7.55 7.32 -5.33
N VAL A 49 -7.28 6.81 -6.52
CA VAL A 49 -6.23 5.82 -6.77
C VAL A 49 -5.20 6.43 -7.69
N VAL A 50 -3.99 6.63 -7.17
CA VAL A 50 -2.82 6.97 -7.97
C VAL A 50 -2.01 5.71 -8.14
N PHE A 51 -1.53 5.45 -9.34
CA PHE A 51 -0.75 4.25 -9.65
C PHE A 51 0.33 4.58 -10.68
N GLU A 52 1.35 3.72 -10.77
CA GLU A 52 2.33 3.80 -11.85
C GLU A 52 1.86 3.01 -13.05
N ARG A 53 2.00 3.58 -14.25
CA ARG A 53 1.81 2.90 -15.53
C ARG A 53 3.13 2.80 -16.24
N LEU A 54 3.60 1.60 -16.49
CA LEU A 54 4.91 1.35 -17.08
C LEU A 54 4.81 1.23 -18.59
N ASP A 55 5.77 1.81 -19.29
CA ASP A 55 6.01 1.50 -20.70
C ASP A 55 6.52 0.05 -20.82
N PRO A 56 5.87 -0.83 -21.60
CA PRO A 56 6.22 -2.24 -21.65
C PRO A 56 7.59 -2.52 -22.29
N ASN A 57 8.20 -1.54 -22.99
CA ASN A 57 9.48 -1.72 -23.67
C ASN A 57 10.65 -1.21 -22.83
N THR A 58 10.48 -0.10 -22.10
CA THR A 58 11.54 0.54 -21.31
C THR A 58 11.40 0.25 -19.82
N LEU A 59 10.20 -0.07 -19.34
CA LEU A 59 9.81 -0.17 -17.95
C LEU A 59 9.96 1.16 -17.19
N ASP A 60 10.07 2.27 -17.91
CA ASP A 60 9.92 3.59 -17.33
C ASP A 60 8.43 3.84 -17.02
N GLY A 61 8.14 4.48 -15.91
CA GLY A 61 6.78 4.71 -15.45
C GLY A 61 6.40 6.18 -15.42
N ASP A 62 5.12 6.42 -15.64
CA ASP A 62 4.42 7.67 -15.37
C ASP A 62 3.36 7.46 -14.28
N LEU A 63 2.95 8.53 -13.59
CA LEU A 63 1.90 8.45 -12.59
C LEU A 63 0.54 8.81 -13.20
N TRP A 64 -0.39 7.91 -12.99
CA TRP A 64 -1.77 8.00 -13.46
C TRP A 64 -2.73 8.01 -12.28
N LEU A 65 -3.94 8.54 -12.51
CA LEU A 65 -4.99 8.64 -11.51
C LEU A 65 -6.32 8.21 -12.09
N THR A 66 -7.08 7.48 -11.28
CA THR A 66 -8.50 7.24 -11.47
C THR A 66 -9.26 7.53 -10.17
N ARG A 67 -10.55 7.80 -10.27
CA ARG A 67 -11.38 8.23 -9.15
C ARG A 67 -12.76 7.62 -9.21
N SER A 68 -13.32 7.34 -8.03
CA SER A 68 -14.71 6.90 -7.87
C SER A 68 -15.41 7.79 -6.84
N THR A 69 -16.64 8.20 -7.14
CA THR A 69 -17.54 8.97 -6.25
C THR A 69 -18.78 8.18 -5.84
N ASP A 70 -18.79 6.88 -6.10
CA ASP A 70 -19.91 5.97 -5.83
C ASP A 70 -19.46 4.68 -5.14
N ASP A 71 -18.54 4.82 -4.16
CA ASP A 71 -17.96 3.73 -3.37
C ASP A 71 -17.26 2.66 -4.20
N GLY A 72 -16.67 3.08 -5.35
CA GLY A 72 -15.93 2.20 -6.26
C GLY A 72 -16.82 1.34 -7.15
N VAL A 73 -18.10 1.66 -7.31
CA VAL A 73 -18.99 0.98 -8.26
C VAL A 73 -18.60 1.32 -9.71
N SER A 74 -18.20 2.56 -9.93
CA SER A 74 -17.64 3.01 -11.21
C SER A 74 -16.40 3.88 -11.01
N TRP A 75 -15.55 3.91 -12.03
CA TRP A 75 -14.28 4.63 -12.04
C TRP A 75 -14.19 5.54 -13.25
N THR A 76 -13.54 6.70 -13.09
CA THR A 76 -13.21 7.56 -14.23
C THR A 76 -12.18 6.87 -15.12
N ASP A 77 -12.14 7.23 -16.40
CA ASP A 77 -11.01 6.84 -17.25
C ASP A 77 -9.70 7.34 -16.62
N PRO A 78 -8.64 6.52 -16.55
CA PRO A 78 -7.35 6.94 -16.02
C PRO A 78 -6.76 8.13 -16.77
N VAL A 79 -6.19 9.08 -16.04
CA VAL A 79 -5.51 10.27 -16.58
C VAL A 79 -4.09 10.35 -16.06
N ALA A 80 -3.14 10.72 -16.93
CA ALA A 80 -1.76 10.98 -16.51
C ALA A 80 -1.72 12.27 -15.68
N ILE A 81 -1.12 12.20 -14.50
CA ILE A 81 -1.00 13.35 -13.57
C ILE A 81 0.43 13.86 -13.45
N ILE A 82 1.42 12.97 -13.54
CA ILE A 82 2.85 13.27 -13.63
C ILE A 82 3.42 12.38 -14.74
N ALA A 83 3.83 12.97 -15.84
CA ALA A 83 4.37 12.26 -17.01
C ALA A 83 5.42 13.15 -17.67
N THR A 84 6.70 12.82 -17.49
CA THR A 84 7.83 13.57 -18.05
C THR A 84 8.76 12.62 -18.83
N ALA A 85 9.93 13.07 -19.21
CA ALA A 85 10.94 12.22 -19.83
C ALA A 85 11.76 11.41 -18.80
N ALA A 86 11.49 11.58 -17.52
CA ALA A 86 12.09 10.81 -16.46
C ALA A 86 11.16 9.64 -16.08
N ASN A 87 11.68 8.72 -15.30
CA ASN A 87 10.91 7.61 -14.73
C ASN A 87 10.26 8.09 -13.42
N GLU A 88 8.93 8.17 -13.40
CA GLU A 88 8.13 8.56 -12.24
C GLU A 88 7.37 7.34 -11.70
N ARG A 89 7.71 6.92 -10.46
CA ARG A 89 7.21 5.65 -9.89
C ARG A 89 6.95 5.73 -8.39
N HIS A 90 6.37 4.67 -7.85
CA HIS A 90 6.17 4.45 -6.41
C HIS A 90 5.41 5.60 -5.74
N PRO A 91 4.16 5.86 -6.13
CA PRO A 91 3.38 6.93 -5.53
C PRO A 91 3.07 6.66 -4.05
N ALA A 92 3.05 7.73 -3.25
CA ALA A 92 2.56 7.76 -1.89
C ALA A 92 1.66 8.99 -1.73
N LEU A 93 0.37 8.76 -1.60
CA LEU A 93 -0.67 9.79 -1.60
C LEU A 93 -1.21 10.00 -0.18
N VAL A 94 -1.37 11.24 0.24
CA VAL A 94 -1.97 11.59 1.53
C VAL A 94 -2.79 12.88 1.40
N GLN A 95 -3.91 12.95 2.12
CA GLN A 95 -4.66 14.20 2.29
C GLN A 95 -4.25 14.84 3.62
N THR A 96 -3.70 16.05 3.59
CA THR A 96 -3.20 16.76 4.76
C THR A 96 -4.22 17.71 5.39
N GLY A 97 -5.28 18.04 4.65
CA GLY A 97 -6.39 18.89 5.08
C GLY A 97 -7.45 19.04 4.00
N PRO A 98 -8.53 19.80 4.24
CA PRO A 98 -9.53 20.09 3.22
C PRO A 98 -8.88 20.73 1.99
N ALA A 99 -9.16 20.19 0.81
CA ALA A 99 -8.58 20.64 -0.46
C ALA A 99 -7.02 20.70 -0.45
N GLN A 100 -6.37 19.77 0.28
CA GLN A 100 -4.92 19.70 0.37
C GLN A 100 -4.47 18.24 0.22
N TYR A 101 -3.98 17.90 -0.95
CA TYR A 101 -3.49 16.57 -1.30
C TYR A 101 -1.99 16.65 -1.62
N GLU A 102 -1.23 15.74 -1.05
CA GLU A 102 0.21 15.61 -1.23
C GLU A 102 0.51 14.27 -1.88
N LEU A 103 1.28 14.30 -2.94
CA LEU A 103 1.76 13.12 -3.64
C LEU A 103 3.28 13.12 -3.60
N PHE A 104 3.86 12.10 -3.01
CA PHE A 104 5.30 11.84 -3.01
C PHE A 104 5.59 10.66 -3.94
N TYR A 105 6.66 10.77 -4.70
CA TYR A 105 7.00 9.74 -5.70
C TYR A 105 8.48 9.78 -6.06
N LEU A 106 8.97 8.66 -6.54
CA LEU A 106 10.31 8.54 -7.11
C LEU A 106 10.34 9.22 -8.48
N LYS A 107 11.40 9.99 -8.75
CA LYS A 107 11.70 10.54 -10.06
C LYS A 107 13.20 10.50 -10.37
N GLY A 108 13.56 10.13 -11.60
CA GLY A 108 14.95 10.12 -12.04
C GLY A 108 15.17 9.24 -13.26
N THR A 109 16.44 9.02 -13.61
CA THR A 109 16.83 8.24 -14.79
C THR A 109 17.66 7.00 -14.46
N SER A 110 18.12 6.87 -13.21
CA SER A 110 18.91 5.70 -12.75
C SER A 110 19.01 5.69 -11.23
N THR A 111 19.29 4.53 -10.65
CA THR A 111 19.34 4.30 -9.19
C THR A 111 20.11 5.37 -8.39
N PRO A 112 21.35 5.77 -8.75
CA PRO A 112 22.06 6.77 -7.95
C PRO A 112 21.52 8.20 -8.13
N ASN A 113 20.65 8.44 -9.14
CA ASN A 113 20.12 9.75 -9.47
C ASN A 113 18.63 9.90 -9.09
N TYR A 114 17.99 8.82 -8.63
CA TYR A 114 16.62 8.90 -8.16
C TYR A 114 16.49 9.81 -6.94
N ARG A 115 15.37 10.53 -6.88
CA ARG A 115 14.95 11.38 -5.78
C ARG A 115 13.48 11.18 -5.52
N ILE A 116 13.07 11.48 -4.31
CA ILE A 116 11.67 11.65 -3.98
C ILE A 116 11.27 13.08 -4.33
N TYR A 117 10.21 13.22 -5.10
CA TYR A 117 9.60 14.48 -5.47
C TYR A 117 8.24 14.62 -4.80
N ARG A 118 7.80 15.85 -4.68
CA ARG A 118 6.51 16.24 -4.12
C ARG A 118 5.68 16.94 -5.20
N ALA A 119 4.40 16.55 -5.30
CA ALA A 119 3.38 17.27 -6.06
C ALA A 119 2.17 17.54 -5.17
N THR A 120 1.42 18.59 -5.48
CA THR A 120 0.27 19.01 -4.69
C THR A 120 -0.97 19.14 -5.56
N SER A 121 -2.13 18.94 -4.93
CA SER A 121 -3.43 19.17 -5.55
C SER A 121 -4.40 19.82 -4.56
N SER A 122 -5.32 20.64 -5.06
CA SER A 122 -6.43 21.21 -4.28
C SER A 122 -7.77 20.54 -4.57
N ASP A 123 -7.83 19.62 -5.54
CA ASP A 123 -9.05 18.96 -5.99
C ASP A 123 -8.95 17.42 -5.99
N GLY A 124 -7.75 16.89 -5.65
CA GLY A 124 -7.49 15.45 -5.68
C GLY A 124 -7.54 14.83 -7.08
N ILE A 125 -7.43 15.65 -8.13
CA ILE A 125 -7.52 15.25 -9.55
C ILE A 125 -6.31 15.78 -10.32
N SER A 126 -6.02 17.08 -10.20
CA SER A 126 -4.96 17.77 -10.93
C SER A 126 -3.78 17.99 -10.00
N PHE A 127 -2.65 17.33 -10.26
CA PHE A 127 -1.44 17.46 -9.45
C PHE A 127 -0.40 18.33 -10.17
N ALA A 128 0.25 19.19 -9.40
CA ALA A 128 1.35 20.03 -9.87
C ALA A 128 2.63 19.69 -9.11
N GLU A 129 3.67 19.28 -9.84
CA GLU A 129 5.00 19.06 -9.27
C GLU A 129 5.52 20.34 -8.61
N GLN A 130 6.05 20.22 -7.41
CA GLN A 130 6.56 21.33 -6.63
C GLN A 130 8.09 21.30 -6.56
N ASN A 131 8.64 20.35 -5.83
CA ASN A 131 10.08 20.30 -5.54
C ASN A 131 10.52 18.86 -5.23
N GLN A 132 11.82 18.67 -5.31
CA GLN A 132 12.49 17.51 -4.73
C GLN A 132 12.42 17.59 -3.21
N VAL A 133 12.14 16.46 -2.55
CA VAL A 133 12.20 16.34 -1.09
C VAL A 133 13.67 16.35 -0.65
N ASP A 134 14.00 17.16 0.35
CA ASP A 134 15.32 17.24 0.92
C ASP A 134 15.38 16.55 2.30
N PHE A 135 16.15 15.47 2.39
CA PHE A 135 16.47 14.75 3.64
C PHE A 135 17.91 15.05 4.13
N GLY A 136 18.56 16.09 3.60
CA GLY A 136 19.94 16.43 3.93
C GLY A 136 21.00 15.52 3.29
N TRP A 137 20.64 14.74 2.25
CA TRP A 137 21.61 13.90 1.56
C TRP A 137 22.31 14.64 0.42
N PRO A 138 23.65 14.52 0.30
CA PRO A 138 24.41 15.21 -0.76
C PRO A 138 24.25 14.56 -2.15
N THR A 139 23.80 13.28 -2.21
CA THR A 139 23.68 12.50 -3.44
C THR A 139 22.30 11.90 -3.59
N GLY A 140 21.93 11.38 -4.78
CA GLY A 140 20.69 10.66 -5.05
C GLY A 140 20.61 9.26 -4.47
N GLY A 141 19.55 8.56 -4.83
CA GLY A 141 19.28 7.18 -4.46
C GLY A 141 18.10 7.02 -3.50
N ASP A 142 17.30 8.08 -3.30
CA ASP A 142 16.10 8.03 -2.45
C ASP A 142 14.90 7.53 -3.27
N VAL A 143 14.27 6.44 -2.85
CA VAL A 143 13.23 5.73 -3.58
C VAL A 143 12.15 5.14 -2.64
N ASN A 144 11.03 4.72 -3.21
CA ASN A 144 9.95 3.99 -2.55
C ASN A 144 9.41 4.69 -1.28
N PRO A 145 8.94 5.94 -1.39
CA PRO A 145 8.32 6.62 -0.27
C PRO A 145 7.04 5.90 0.17
N HIS A 146 6.77 5.95 1.46
CA HIS A 146 5.47 5.65 2.03
C HIS A 146 5.20 6.66 3.13
N VAL A 147 4.03 7.30 3.11
CA VAL A 147 3.70 8.40 4.01
C VAL A 147 2.42 8.09 4.78
N ILE A 148 2.42 8.40 6.06
CA ILE A 148 1.23 8.42 6.90
C ILE A 148 1.05 9.80 7.52
N ARG A 149 -0.20 10.15 7.84
CA ARG A 149 -0.57 11.37 8.54
C ARG A 149 -1.11 11.02 9.92
N HIS A 150 -0.62 11.74 10.92
CA HIS A 150 -1.11 11.66 12.31
C HIS A 150 -2.28 12.62 12.55
N ASP A 151 -3.03 12.38 13.61
CA ASP A 151 -4.16 13.23 14.00
C ASP A 151 -3.75 14.67 14.29
N ASP A 152 -2.52 14.90 14.77
CA ASP A 152 -1.96 16.23 15.02
C ASP A 152 -1.47 16.95 13.74
N GLY A 153 -1.53 16.29 12.59
CA GLY A 153 -1.09 16.80 11.29
C GLY A 153 0.35 16.50 10.92
N THR A 154 1.14 15.91 11.81
CA THR A 154 2.49 15.43 11.50
C THR A 154 2.43 14.38 10.40
N LEU A 155 3.38 14.42 9.47
CA LEU A 155 3.60 13.35 8.50
C LEU A 155 4.85 12.56 8.89
N THR A 156 4.75 11.24 8.80
CA THR A 156 5.91 10.35 8.88
C THR A 156 6.08 9.64 7.55
N MET A 157 7.26 9.74 6.96
CA MET A 157 7.62 9.05 5.72
C MET A 157 8.68 8.01 5.99
N THR A 158 8.47 6.80 5.49
CA THR A 158 9.54 5.82 5.32
C THR A 158 9.98 5.82 3.86
N TYR A 159 11.27 5.63 3.63
CA TYR A 159 11.84 5.53 2.30
C TYR A 159 13.07 4.63 2.31
N GLN A 160 13.47 4.14 1.16
CA GLN A 160 14.74 3.43 1.03
C GLN A 160 15.75 4.29 0.29
N ARG A 161 17.01 4.10 0.63
CA ARG A 161 18.12 4.79 0.01
C ARG A 161 19.20 3.84 -0.45
N TYR A 162 19.64 4.03 -1.69
CA TYR A 162 20.76 3.27 -2.25
C TYR A 162 22.07 3.65 -1.58
N ASN A 163 22.74 2.68 -1.00
CA ASN A 163 24.07 2.81 -0.41
C ASN A 163 25.13 2.46 -1.45
N ALA A 164 25.79 3.48 -1.99
CA ALA A 164 26.81 3.29 -3.05
C ALA A 164 28.09 2.57 -2.57
N THR A 165 28.27 2.39 -1.26
CA THR A 165 29.42 1.67 -0.70
C THR A 165 29.16 0.17 -0.59
N SER A 166 27.98 -0.20 -0.11
CA SER A 166 27.56 -1.60 0.07
C SER A 166 26.78 -2.17 -1.11
N PHE A 167 26.35 -1.31 -2.05
CA PHE A 167 25.53 -1.65 -3.23
C PHE A 167 24.17 -2.28 -2.88
N VAL A 168 23.62 -1.94 -1.71
CA VAL A 168 22.30 -2.35 -1.22
C VAL A 168 21.48 -1.13 -0.88
N PHE A 169 20.19 -1.35 -0.58
CA PHE A 169 19.35 -0.31 -0.02
C PHE A 169 19.33 -0.41 1.50
N ASP A 170 19.21 0.76 2.14
CA ASP A 170 18.94 0.89 3.57
C ASP A 170 17.59 1.61 3.73
N CYS A 171 16.83 1.27 4.77
CA CYS A 171 15.52 1.84 5.07
C CYS A 171 15.63 2.96 6.09
N PHE A 172 14.99 4.09 5.79
CA PHE A 172 15.02 5.31 6.59
C PHE A 172 13.62 5.78 6.96
N VAL A 173 13.54 6.66 7.95
CA VAL A 173 12.35 7.41 8.35
C VAL A 173 12.67 8.88 8.52
N ALA A 174 11.73 9.74 8.15
CA ALA A 174 11.76 11.18 8.35
C ALA A 174 10.38 11.69 8.74
N GLU A 175 10.34 12.83 9.43
CA GLU A 175 9.10 13.49 9.86
C GLU A 175 9.00 14.91 9.31
N SER A 176 7.75 15.32 9.06
CA SER A 176 7.39 16.70 8.66
C SER A 176 6.25 17.20 9.54
N THR A 177 6.38 18.44 10.01
CA THR A 177 5.35 19.12 10.82
C THR A 177 4.67 20.28 10.08
N ASP A 178 4.94 20.42 8.78
CA ASP A 178 4.46 21.52 7.95
C ASP A 178 3.74 21.02 6.69
N GLY A 179 3.13 19.81 6.75
CA GLY A 179 2.36 19.23 5.67
C GLY A 179 3.22 18.70 4.51
N GLY A 180 4.46 18.31 4.77
CA GLY A 180 5.36 17.74 3.76
C GLY A 180 6.17 18.76 2.98
N LEU A 181 6.14 20.05 3.39
CA LEU A 181 6.93 21.10 2.76
C LEU A 181 8.41 20.95 3.08
N THR A 182 8.73 20.69 4.37
CA THR A 182 10.09 20.37 4.83
C THR A 182 10.09 19.08 5.64
N TRP A 183 11.23 18.40 5.62
CA TRP A 183 11.45 17.14 6.33
C TRP A 183 12.69 17.26 7.21
N ASP A 184 12.71 16.53 8.32
CA ASP A 184 13.90 16.52 9.16
C ASP A 184 15.09 15.88 8.42
N HIS A 185 16.29 16.31 8.78
CA HIS A 185 17.57 15.84 8.23
C HIS A 185 18.27 14.85 9.18
N LEU A 186 17.53 14.15 10.04
CA LEU A 186 18.13 13.26 11.04
C LEU A 186 18.63 11.94 10.47
N GLN A 187 18.19 11.57 9.27
CA GLN A 187 18.65 10.39 8.55
C GLN A 187 18.56 9.11 9.41
N THR A 188 17.42 8.96 10.09
CA THR A 188 17.20 7.85 11.03
C THR A 188 17.02 6.54 10.28
N VAL A 189 17.91 5.58 10.56
CA VAL A 189 17.88 4.24 9.95
C VAL A 189 16.87 3.35 10.69
N ILE A 190 15.99 2.70 9.93
CA ILE A 190 15.14 1.60 10.43
C ILE A 190 15.90 0.28 10.30
N ALA A 191 16.43 0.01 9.08
CA ALA A 191 17.12 -1.23 8.78
C ALA A 191 18.16 -1.03 7.68
N THR A 192 19.24 -1.79 7.71
CA THR A 192 20.28 -1.84 6.67
C THR A 192 20.16 -3.09 5.83
N GLY A 193 20.49 -3.02 4.53
CA GLY A 193 20.35 -4.14 3.60
C GLY A 193 18.88 -4.57 3.42
N ALA A 194 17.96 -3.63 3.48
CA ALA A 194 16.52 -3.85 3.45
C ALA A 194 15.82 -2.96 2.42
N GLN A 195 14.61 -3.36 2.03
CA GLN A 195 13.86 -2.71 0.97
C GLN A 195 12.39 -2.53 1.35
N LEU A 196 11.71 -1.61 0.63
CA LEU A 196 10.29 -1.33 0.71
C LEU A 196 9.79 -1.11 2.16
N PRO A 197 10.35 -0.14 2.89
CA PRO A 197 9.86 0.15 4.23
C PRO A 197 8.47 0.74 4.15
N ARG A 198 7.56 0.22 4.97
CA ARG A 198 6.19 0.71 5.14
C ARG A 198 5.93 0.88 6.62
N ILE A 199 5.06 1.82 6.97
CA ILE A 199 4.82 2.18 8.37
C ILE A 199 3.33 2.31 8.63
N ALA A 200 2.91 1.88 9.82
CA ALA A 200 1.61 2.17 10.39
C ALA A 200 1.79 2.79 11.78
N TYR A 201 0.84 3.60 12.20
CA TYR A 201 0.84 4.24 13.52
C TYR A 201 -0.48 4.02 14.22
N ARG A 202 -0.41 3.64 15.49
CA ARG A 202 -1.57 3.46 16.36
C ARG A 202 -1.67 4.64 17.31
N GLU A 203 -2.64 5.53 17.05
CA GLU A 203 -2.84 6.77 17.80
C GLU A 203 -3.07 6.54 19.30
N SER A 204 -3.74 5.43 19.68
CA SER A 204 -4.16 5.19 21.06
C SER A 204 -3.02 5.07 22.07
N ASP A 205 -1.83 4.66 21.63
CA ASP A 205 -0.65 4.48 22.50
C ASP A 205 0.66 4.97 21.86
N GLY A 206 0.57 5.63 20.70
CA GLY A 206 1.73 6.18 20.02
C GLY A 206 2.67 5.12 19.43
N LEU A 207 2.16 3.91 19.14
CA LEU A 207 2.99 2.81 18.67
C LEU A 207 3.10 2.81 17.15
N TYR A 208 4.31 2.90 16.65
CA TYR A 208 4.66 2.68 15.25
C TYR A 208 4.95 1.19 15.00
N LEU A 209 4.56 0.72 13.83
CA LEU A 209 4.97 -0.54 13.26
C LEU A 209 5.61 -0.29 11.90
N ALA A 210 6.89 -0.59 11.75
CA ALA A 210 7.54 -0.66 10.45
C ALA A 210 7.58 -2.10 9.94
N SER A 211 7.29 -2.29 8.65
CA SER A 211 7.55 -3.53 7.93
C SER A 211 8.47 -3.25 6.73
N TYR A 212 9.32 -4.20 6.40
CA TYR A 212 10.24 -4.13 5.28
C TYR A 212 10.67 -5.53 4.85
N GLN A 213 11.25 -5.66 3.68
CA GLN A 213 11.71 -6.94 3.16
C GLN A 213 13.24 -7.03 3.13
N VAL A 214 13.74 -8.24 3.37
CA VAL A 214 15.18 -8.57 3.31
C VAL A 214 15.36 -9.85 2.49
N GLY A 215 16.36 -9.87 1.63
CA GLY A 215 16.71 -10.99 0.78
C GLY A 215 16.94 -10.58 -0.67
N SER A 216 17.32 -11.52 -1.51
CA SER A 216 17.54 -11.30 -2.95
C SER A 216 16.86 -12.34 -3.85
N SER A 217 16.54 -13.53 -3.30
CA SER A 217 15.89 -14.63 -4.03
C SER A 217 14.85 -15.38 -3.19
N ASN A 218 14.81 -15.12 -1.91
CA ASN A 218 13.77 -15.52 -0.98
C ASN A 218 13.57 -14.33 -0.05
N LEU A 219 12.63 -13.48 -0.39
CA LEU A 219 12.34 -12.29 0.38
C LEU A 219 11.54 -12.67 1.64
N HIS A 220 11.95 -12.11 2.74
CA HIS A 220 11.26 -12.27 4.02
C HIS A 220 10.88 -10.91 4.58
N ILE A 221 9.68 -10.83 5.12
CA ILE A 221 9.18 -9.61 5.74
C ILE A 221 9.62 -9.59 7.20
N TYR A 222 10.24 -8.49 7.59
CA TYR A 222 10.64 -8.15 8.94
C TYR A 222 9.76 -7.05 9.48
N THR A 223 9.58 -7.03 10.80
CA THR A 223 8.88 -5.95 11.49
C THR A 223 9.66 -5.43 12.67
N GLN A 224 9.50 -4.15 12.96
CA GLN A 224 10.02 -3.46 14.14
C GLN A 224 8.94 -2.55 14.68
N THR A 225 8.95 -2.32 15.99
CA THR A 225 8.02 -1.40 16.66
C THR A 225 8.78 -0.35 17.44
N THR A 226 8.17 0.80 17.62
CA THR A 226 8.69 1.88 18.47
C THR A 226 7.60 2.85 18.87
N THR A 227 7.80 3.58 19.98
CA THR A 227 7.03 4.77 20.31
C THR A 227 7.83 6.05 20.02
N ASN A 228 9.02 5.90 19.44
CA ASN A 228 9.90 7.01 19.04
C ASN A 228 10.63 6.61 17.76
N VAL A 229 10.28 7.19 16.64
CA VAL A 229 10.85 6.87 15.32
C VAL A 229 12.37 6.98 15.23
N ARG A 230 13.02 7.51 16.26
CA ARG A 230 14.50 7.59 16.37
C ARG A 230 15.16 6.36 17.02
N ASP A 231 14.35 5.47 17.62
CA ASP A 231 14.86 4.30 18.35
C ASP A 231 13.96 3.09 18.12
N TRP A 232 14.34 2.23 17.21
CA TRP A 232 13.57 1.07 16.78
C TRP A 232 13.92 -0.18 17.57
N SER A 233 12.95 -1.03 17.86
CA SER A 233 13.16 -2.35 18.45
C SER A 233 14.06 -3.23 17.58
N ALA A 234 14.58 -4.33 18.14
CA ALA A 234 15.29 -5.31 17.32
C ALA A 234 14.38 -5.88 16.22
N PRO A 235 14.91 -6.10 15.00
CA PRO A 235 14.15 -6.67 13.89
C PRO A 235 13.62 -8.06 14.22
N ARG A 236 12.39 -8.36 13.80
CA ARG A 236 11.77 -9.67 13.96
C ARG A 236 11.38 -10.23 12.60
N VAL A 237 11.81 -11.47 12.32
CA VAL A 237 11.38 -12.23 11.14
C VAL A 237 10.01 -12.80 11.45
N ASN A 238 8.95 -12.09 11.08
CA ASN A 238 7.60 -12.51 11.44
C ASN A 238 6.87 -13.26 10.32
N PHE A 239 7.42 -13.25 9.11
CA PHE A 239 6.78 -13.81 7.93
C PHE A 239 7.71 -14.82 7.22
N ALA A 240 8.54 -15.53 7.97
CA ALA A 240 9.34 -16.64 7.46
C ALA A 240 8.42 -17.84 7.17
N VAL A 241 7.62 -17.75 6.14
CA VAL A 241 6.93 -18.88 5.53
C VAL A 241 7.81 -19.37 4.39
N VAL A 242 7.76 -20.64 4.09
CA VAL A 242 8.47 -21.19 2.92
C VAL A 242 8.01 -20.44 1.66
N GLY A 243 8.95 -19.84 0.95
CA GLY A 243 8.70 -19.07 -0.27
C GLY A 243 8.99 -17.57 -0.12
N ASP A 244 8.84 -16.86 -1.21
CA ASP A 244 9.00 -15.41 -1.30
C ASP A 244 7.80 -14.70 -0.67
N ASN A 245 8.06 -13.70 0.19
CA ASN A 245 7.03 -12.83 0.75
C ASN A 245 7.56 -11.39 0.65
N HIS A 246 6.83 -10.53 -0.04
CA HIS A 246 7.26 -9.16 -0.32
C HIS A 246 6.10 -8.16 -0.35
N ASP A 247 6.40 -6.89 -0.63
CA ASP A 247 5.44 -5.79 -0.77
C ASP A 247 4.47 -5.68 0.41
N SER A 248 5.00 -5.76 1.63
CA SER A 248 4.16 -5.66 2.82
C SER A 248 3.69 -4.23 3.07
N LEU A 249 2.41 -4.07 3.44
CA LEU A 249 1.87 -2.79 3.88
C LEU A 249 1.03 -2.98 5.15
N PRO A 250 1.50 -2.43 6.28
CA PRO A 250 0.80 -2.49 7.56
C PRO A 250 -0.27 -1.40 7.66
N VAL A 251 -1.32 -1.68 8.43
CA VAL A 251 -2.36 -0.74 8.83
C VAL A 251 -2.69 -0.93 10.30
N ALA A 252 -2.93 0.17 11.03
CA ALA A 252 -3.47 0.12 12.38
C ALA A 252 -5.01 0.12 12.33
N MET A 253 -5.63 -0.90 12.90
CA MET A 253 -7.07 -1.07 12.90
C MET A 253 -7.74 -0.30 14.04
N PRO A 254 -9.01 0.09 13.91
CA PRO A 254 -9.76 0.82 14.96
C PRO A 254 -9.84 0.08 16.29
N ASP A 255 -9.78 -1.25 16.29
CA ASP A 255 -9.76 -2.07 17.53
C ASP A 255 -8.37 -2.16 18.19
N GLY A 256 -7.38 -1.43 17.64
CA GLY A 256 -6.02 -1.35 18.15
C GLY A 256 -5.07 -2.44 17.68
N ALA A 257 -5.50 -3.37 16.82
CA ALA A 257 -4.56 -4.32 16.23
C ALA A 257 -3.83 -3.74 15.03
N PHE A 258 -2.70 -4.34 14.68
CA PHE A 258 -2.06 -4.17 13.39
C PHE A 258 -2.45 -5.31 12.46
N VAL A 259 -2.70 -4.97 11.20
CA VAL A 259 -2.85 -5.92 10.11
C VAL A 259 -1.80 -5.58 9.06
N THR A 260 -1.08 -6.59 8.58
CA THR A 260 -0.10 -6.40 7.50
C THR A 260 -0.50 -7.27 6.32
N PHE A 261 -0.79 -6.64 5.20
CA PHE A 261 -1.01 -7.30 3.92
C PHE A 261 0.33 -7.48 3.21
N PHE A 262 0.46 -8.53 2.40
CA PHE A 262 1.69 -8.81 1.67
C PHE A 262 1.43 -9.76 0.50
N SER A 263 2.33 -9.70 -0.49
CA SER A 263 2.39 -10.66 -1.59
C SER A 263 3.11 -11.91 -1.13
N ARG A 264 2.54 -13.08 -1.36
CA ARG A 264 3.05 -14.39 -0.95
C ARG A 264 3.16 -15.32 -2.12
N ALA A 265 4.33 -15.91 -2.33
CA ALA A 265 4.51 -16.94 -3.36
C ALA A 265 3.71 -18.21 -3.03
N THR A 266 2.88 -18.64 -3.98
CA THR A 266 2.05 -19.84 -3.92
C THR A 266 2.08 -20.56 -5.29
N GLY A 267 2.72 -21.73 -5.33
CA GLY A 267 2.65 -22.59 -6.52
C GLY A 267 3.25 -22.02 -7.83
N GLY A 268 4.05 -20.96 -7.75
CA GLY A 268 4.71 -20.32 -8.91
C GLY A 268 4.14 -18.97 -9.29
N THR A 269 3.11 -18.48 -8.59
CA THR A 269 2.52 -17.16 -8.68
C THR A 269 2.48 -16.50 -7.31
N TYR A 270 2.09 -15.25 -7.26
CA TYR A 270 1.89 -14.53 -6.01
C TYR A 270 0.40 -14.33 -5.73
N ASP A 271 0.04 -14.52 -4.45
CA ASP A 271 -1.29 -14.21 -3.92
C ASP A 271 -1.18 -13.21 -2.78
N ILE A 272 -2.23 -12.45 -2.54
CA ILE A 272 -2.30 -11.56 -1.38
C ILE A 272 -2.73 -12.35 -0.15
N ALA A 273 -2.00 -12.14 0.93
CA ALA A 273 -2.33 -12.63 2.26
C ALA A 273 -2.19 -11.52 3.30
N PHE A 274 -2.75 -11.73 4.49
CA PHE A 274 -2.50 -10.84 5.62
C PHE A 274 -2.21 -11.63 6.90
N ARG A 275 -1.60 -10.95 7.86
CA ARG A 275 -1.46 -11.35 9.25
C ARG A 275 -1.94 -10.26 10.17
N ARG A 276 -2.40 -10.66 11.34
CA ARG A 276 -2.89 -9.76 12.39
C ARG A 276 -2.05 -9.91 13.66
N SER A 277 -1.82 -8.79 14.35
CA SER A 277 -1.08 -8.72 15.61
C SER A 277 -1.70 -7.67 16.53
N ALA A 278 -1.80 -7.97 17.82
CA ALA A 278 -2.23 -6.99 18.82
C ALA A 278 -1.10 -6.03 19.25
N ASP A 279 0.16 -6.46 19.10
CA ASP A 279 1.33 -5.76 19.64
C ASP A 279 2.43 -5.45 18.59
N GLY A 280 2.20 -5.83 17.32
CA GLY A 280 3.19 -5.68 16.24
C GLY A 280 4.39 -6.65 16.34
N ALA A 281 4.41 -7.48 17.37
CA ALA A 281 5.52 -8.40 17.67
C ALA A 281 5.12 -9.89 17.52
N ASN A 282 3.91 -10.22 17.95
CA ASN A 282 3.35 -11.57 17.90
C ASN A 282 2.23 -11.62 16.85
N TRP A 283 2.40 -12.46 15.84
CA TRP A 283 1.52 -12.48 14.68
C TRP A 283 0.72 -13.79 14.62
N LEU A 284 -0.55 -13.66 14.34
CA LEU A 284 -1.41 -14.81 14.03
C LEU A 284 -1.00 -15.45 12.70
N PRO A 285 -1.43 -16.69 12.41
CA PRO A 285 -1.20 -17.33 11.12
C PRO A 285 -1.66 -16.47 9.92
N ALA A 286 -1.01 -16.63 8.78
CA ALA A 286 -1.40 -15.91 7.57
C ALA A 286 -2.75 -16.42 7.05
N ILE A 287 -3.59 -15.48 6.62
CA ILE A 287 -4.88 -15.72 5.97
C ILE A 287 -4.74 -15.28 4.52
N ALA A 288 -5.07 -16.16 3.57
CA ALA A 288 -5.10 -15.82 2.15
C ALA A 288 -6.31 -14.92 1.85
N VAL A 289 -6.08 -13.89 1.05
CA VAL A 289 -7.14 -13.00 0.52
C VAL A 289 -7.47 -13.42 -0.90
N THR A 290 -6.45 -13.66 -1.72
CA THR A 290 -6.58 -14.10 -3.10
C THR A 290 -6.09 -15.52 -3.28
N ASN A 291 -6.50 -16.17 -4.37
CA ASN A 291 -6.03 -17.46 -4.83
C ASN A 291 -6.30 -17.54 -6.33
N THR A 292 -5.66 -16.66 -7.08
CA THR A 292 -5.91 -16.50 -8.51
C THR A 292 -5.01 -17.45 -9.30
N ILE A 293 -5.62 -18.44 -9.95
CA ILE A 293 -4.86 -19.48 -10.65
C ILE A 293 -4.13 -18.89 -11.86
N GLY A 294 -2.79 -18.95 -11.83
CA GLY A 294 -1.93 -18.59 -12.95
C GLY A 294 -1.70 -17.10 -13.14
N ALA A 295 -2.24 -16.24 -12.27
CA ALA A 295 -2.00 -14.80 -12.24
C ALA A 295 -1.21 -14.42 -11.00
N ASP A 296 -0.47 -13.32 -11.08
CA ASP A 296 0.19 -12.69 -9.95
C ASP A 296 -0.71 -11.61 -9.36
N ASP A 297 -0.97 -11.68 -8.07
CA ASP A 297 -1.58 -10.65 -7.24
C ASP A 297 -0.49 -10.03 -6.37
N VAL A 298 -0.15 -8.75 -6.61
CA VAL A 298 1.02 -8.11 -6.00
C VAL A 298 0.73 -6.70 -5.49
N GLN A 299 1.56 -6.21 -4.57
CA GLN A 299 1.57 -4.82 -4.11
C GLN A 299 0.24 -4.38 -3.46
N PRO A 300 -0.20 -5.07 -2.41
CA PRO A 300 -1.46 -4.76 -1.74
C PRO A 300 -1.44 -3.39 -1.09
N HIS A 301 -2.53 -2.64 -1.25
CA HIS A 301 -2.77 -1.37 -0.60
C HIS A 301 -4.12 -1.39 0.14
N PRO A 302 -4.12 -1.58 1.47
CA PRO A 302 -5.33 -1.53 2.27
C PRO A 302 -5.79 -0.08 2.49
N LEU A 303 -7.08 0.17 2.33
CA LEU A 303 -7.76 1.41 2.67
C LEU A 303 -8.74 1.16 3.82
N LEU A 304 -8.51 1.83 4.96
CA LEU A 304 -9.48 1.88 6.04
C LEU A 304 -10.63 2.82 5.65
N VAL A 305 -11.86 2.34 5.79
CA VAL A 305 -13.07 3.11 5.53
C VAL A 305 -13.82 3.32 6.84
N GLY A 306 -13.75 4.53 7.37
CA GLY A 306 -14.37 4.87 8.66
C GLY A 306 -13.79 4.06 9.82
N SER A 307 -14.65 3.60 10.74
CA SER A 307 -14.30 2.78 11.91
C SER A 307 -14.66 1.31 11.73
N SER A 308 -14.59 0.81 10.49
CA SER A 308 -15.01 -0.55 10.14
C SER A 308 -13.99 -1.62 10.56
N ASP A 309 -14.49 -2.84 10.72
CA ASP A 309 -13.69 -4.05 11.00
C ASP A 309 -13.14 -4.71 9.73
N TYR A 310 -13.22 -4.02 8.62
CA TYR A 310 -12.73 -4.47 7.31
C TYR A 310 -11.93 -3.36 6.63
N VAL A 311 -11.19 -3.73 5.62
CA VAL A 311 -10.52 -2.80 4.70
C VAL A 311 -11.05 -3.00 3.29
N GLU A 312 -11.03 -1.96 2.49
CA GLU A 312 -10.98 -2.10 1.04
C GLU A 312 -9.54 -2.41 0.67
N LEU A 313 -9.32 -3.41 -0.15
CA LEU A 313 -7.97 -3.79 -0.57
C LEU A 313 -7.81 -3.58 -2.06
N TYR A 314 -6.71 -2.95 -2.45
CA TYR A 314 -6.31 -2.69 -3.83
C TYR A 314 -4.98 -3.36 -4.11
N TRP A 315 -4.75 -3.85 -5.34
CA TRP A 315 -3.49 -4.46 -5.73
C TRP A 315 -3.33 -4.49 -7.25
N GLY A 316 -2.12 -4.79 -7.74
CA GLY A 316 -1.86 -5.10 -9.14
C GLY A 316 -2.13 -6.58 -9.41
N GLN A 317 -2.91 -6.89 -10.44
CA GLN A 317 -3.18 -8.26 -10.88
C GLN A 317 -2.77 -8.46 -12.33
N ASP A 318 -2.03 -9.53 -12.63
CA ASP A 318 -1.74 -9.95 -14.00
C ASP A 318 -3.02 -10.44 -14.69
N ASP A 319 -3.54 -9.66 -15.62
CA ASP A 319 -4.80 -9.93 -16.31
C ASP A 319 -4.71 -9.64 -17.84
N PRO A 320 -5.00 -10.62 -18.70
CA PRO A 320 -5.29 -12.01 -18.34
C PRO A 320 -4.07 -12.75 -17.78
N ALA A 321 -4.32 -13.75 -16.97
CA ALA A 321 -3.27 -14.51 -16.27
C ALA A 321 -2.14 -14.93 -17.22
N GLY A 322 -0.88 -14.59 -16.84
CA GLY A 322 0.32 -14.89 -17.60
C GLY A 322 0.56 -13.99 -18.82
N SER A 323 -0.18 -12.87 -18.96
CA SER A 323 -0.01 -11.91 -20.06
C SER A 323 1.14 -10.95 -19.83
N PHE A 324 1.57 -10.77 -18.58
CA PHE A 324 2.45 -9.68 -18.15
C PHE A 324 1.86 -8.28 -18.41
N THR A 325 0.53 -8.18 -18.45
CA THR A 325 -0.22 -6.93 -18.35
C THR A 325 -0.86 -6.88 -16.98
N TYR A 326 -0.82 -5.75 -16.30
CA TYR A 326 -1.33 -5.63 -14.95
C TYR A 326 -2.42 -4.57 -14.88
N ASP A 327 -3.53 -4.94 -14.26
CA ASP A 327 -4.60 -4.02 -13.91
C ASP A 327 -4.60 -3.76 -12.40
N ILE A 328 -5.03 -2.57 -12.00
CA ILE A 328 -5.39 -2.33 -10.62
C ILE A 328 -6.77 -2.93 -10.37
N VAL A 329 -6.83 -3.82 -9.39
CA VAL A 329 -8.06 -4.46 -8.94
C VAL A 329 -8.33 -4.12 -7.48
N ARG A 330 -9.56 -4.30 -7.04
CA ARG A 330 -9.96 -4.12 -5.65
C ARG A 330 -10.86 -5.23 -5.15
N GLN A 331 -10.84 -5.43 -3.83
CA GLN A 331 -11.85 -6.16 -3.08
C GLN A 331 -12.49 -5.20 -2.05
N PRO A 332 -13.81 -4.90 -2.17
CA PRO A 332 -14.44 -3.86 -1.37
C PRO A 332 -14.49 -4.15 0.13
N ILE A 333 -14.53 -5.43 0.50
CA ILE A 333 -14.64 -5.85 1.90
C ILE A 333 -13.71 -7.03 2.14
N VAL A 334 -12.61 -6.78 2.86
CA VAL A 334 -11.73 -7.81 3.39
C VAL A 334 -11.89 -7.82 4.91
N PRO A 335 -12.61 -8.78 5.50
CA PRO A 335 -12.78 -8.87 6.93
C PRO A 335 -11.45 -9.26 7.58
N VAL A 336 -11.01 -8.50 8.56
CA VAL A 336 -9.71 -8.71 9.22
C VAL A 336 -9.83 -9.03 10.70
N ASN A 337 -11.05 -8.97 11.27
CA ASN A 337 -11.33 -9.24 12.68
C ASN A 337 -11.82 -10.67 12.96
N ASP A 338 -12.51 -11.28 12.02
CA ASP A 338 -13.05 -12.61 12.22
C ASP A 338 -12.03 -13.67 11.79
N ILE A 339 -11.25 -14.13 12.76
CA ILE A 339 -10.74 -15.51 12.71
C ILE A 339 -11.95 -16.39 13.07
N ILE A 340 -12.87 -16.57 12.13
CA ILE A 340 -13.78 -17.69 12.20
C ILE A 340 -12.87 -18.89 11.95
N PHE A 341 -12.54 -19.61 13.01
CA PHE A 341 -12.05 -20.97 12.88
C PHE A 341 -13.09 -21.70 12.04
N PHE A 342 -12.84 -21.89 10.77
CA PHE A 342 -13.40 -23.00 10.06
C PHE A 342 -12.77 -24.22 10.69
N ASP A 343 -13.38 -24.64 11.78
CA ASP A 343 -13.18 -25.97 12.33
C ASP A 343 -13.49 -26.91 11.17
N SER A 344 -12.48 -27.63 10.74
CA SER A 344 -12.60 -28.65 9.73
C SER A 344 -13.82 -29.53 10.07
N PHE A 345 -14.85 -29.46 9.27
CA PHE A 345 -15.84 -30.51 9.25
C PHE A 345 -15.13 -31.77 8.76
N ASP A 346 -14.50 -32.48 9.69
CA ASP A 346 -14.22 -33.89 9.53
C ASP A 346 -15.57 -34.63 9.51
N GLY A 347 -15.95 -35.12 8.34
CA GLY A 347 -17.09 -35.98 8.11
C GLY A 347 -16.78 -36.94 6.97
#